data_f726fe6a1734f1c1e2dd2d9575068d36
#
_entry.id   f726fe6a1734f1c1e2dd2d9575068d36
#
_cell.length_a   1.000
_cell.length_b   1.000
_cell.length_c   1.000
_cell.angle_alpha   90.00
_cell.angle_beta   90.00
_cell.angle_gamma   90.00
#
_symmetry.space_group_name_H-M   'P 1'
#
loop_
_entity.id
_entity.type
_entity.pdbx_description
1 polymer ?
#
loop_
_entity_poly.entity_id
_entity_poly.type
_entity_poly.pdbx_seq_one_letter_code
_entity_poly.pdbx_strand_id
1 'polypeptide(L)'
;MASEREAGDTMALRVTVQEGVDPRRPTAGRRKKKEKKALYLAVVAVLLAGGTGAGLLWAGGGGTGSEPEPGPKVKQIAVVRTDMSGSREMQGMLGYDSPRTIRGAGEGRVTWLANRGATVKRGRQLYRADERPAVVFYGSTPLYRRLDTPGSVGRDIRVVADNLRALGYDIGSQPAPGTVVRQQASAGAPAPVTPGPGQGETTPPAGPSSAPDGGAGQGTDASQEGAPSPGPSQSTVKEGDGVLTTSLMSAIKRWQKAVGVDQTGILDVSDVVVTKSAVRVSDVLAQPGDEASGDLMTVTATTKSVTVPVESLDMGSIKSGQQVTVVLPDRTTVPGKVAAISTVVQGEQGESGGTGQTKTNVTVSLDDPRSARQIDSAPVQAQFQGESKKDVLAVPVGALLAVREGGYAVRLSGGRLVPVDTGMFAQGLVEISGRGVSEGMKVETTA
;
A
#
# COMPACT_ATOMS: atom_id res chain seq x y z
N MET A 1 42.38 -18.96 58.69
CA MET A 1 41.68 -20.16 59.12
C MET A 1 40.62 -20.40 58.09
N ALA A 2 40.93 -21.22 57.20
CA ALA A 2 40.52 -22.60 56.98
C ALA A 2 39.18 -22.62 56.27
N SER A 3 39.16 -22.97 54.98
CA SER A 3 39.03 -24.34 54.43
C SER A 3 37.55 -24.64 54.14
N GLU A 4 37.07 -25.13 53.11
CA GLU A 4 37.38 -26.10 52.05
C GLU A 4 36.13 -26.26 51.17
N ARG A 5 36.22 -26.27 49.82
CA ARG A 5 35.94 -27.38 48.91
C ARG A 5 34.55 -28.03 49.02
N GLU A 6 33.84 -28.19 47.94
CA GLU A 6 33.82 -29.25 46.91
C GLU A 6 32.71 -28.91 45.89
N ALA A 7 32.89 -28.87 44.62
CA ALA A 7 33.08 -29.92 43.63
C ALA A 7 31.80 -30.67 43.25
N GLY A 8 31.39 -30.48 41.97
CA GLY A 8 30.93 -31.55 41.09
C GLY A 8 29.43 -31.80 41.00
N ASP A 9 28.82 -31.58 39.88
CA ASP A 9 28.41 -32.74 39.06
C ASP A 9 27.91 -32.30 37.67
N THR A 10 28.59 -32.84 36.69
CA THR A 10 28.29 -32.75 35.29
C THR A 10 27.39 -33.94 34.93
N MET A 11 26.15 -33.72 34.53
CA MET A 11 25.31 -34.79 34.00
C MET A 11 25.03 -34.58 32.51
N ALA A 12 25.87 -35.23 31.72
CA ALA A 12 25.67 -35.44 30.29
C ALA A 12 24.58 -36.50 30.08
N LEU A 13 23.55 -36.15 29.35
CA LEU A 13 22.52 -37.09 28.89
C LEU A 13 22.80 -37.48 27.44
N ARG A 14 23.19 -38.77 27.33
CA ARG A 14 23.43 -39.55 26.11
C ARG A 14 22.15 -39.66 25.27
N VAL A 15 22.31 -39.35 24.00
CA VAL A 15 21.37 -39.72 22.93
C VAL A 15 21.59 -41.18 22.60
N THR A 16 20.55 -42.01 22.72
CA THR A 16 20.53 -43.39 22.21
C THR A 16 19.73 -43.40 20.91
N VAL A 17 20.42 -43.75 19.83
CA VAL A 17 19.85 -44.13 18.54
C VAL A 17 19.28 -45.53 18.67
N GLN A 18 18.05 -45.75 18.26
CA GLN A 18 17.50 -47.07 18.03
C GLN A 18 16.83 -47.15 16.65
N GLU A 19 17.46 -47.94 15.82
CA GLU A 19 17.10 -48.43 14.50
C GLU A 19 16.13 -49.61 14.66
N GLY A 20 15.14 -49.72 13.78
CA GLY A 20 14.31 -50.94 13.74
C GLY A 20 13.03 -50.82 12.90
N VAL A 21 13.17 -51.07 11.60
CA VAL A 21 12.46 -52.09 10.77
C VAL A 21 10.95 -52.08 10.64
N ASP A 22 10.51 -51.78 9.42
CA ASP A 22 9.45 -52.18 8.46
C ASP A 22 8.65 -53.49 8.77
N PRO A 23 7.58 -53.91 8.05
CA PRO A 23 6.59 -53.25 7.13
C PRO A 23 5.13 -53.72 7.38
N ARG A 24 4.13 -53.12 6.77
CA ARG A 24 2.92 -53.77 6.16
C ARG A 24 1.95 -52.80 5.52
N ARG A 25 1.84 -52.90 4.21
CA ARG A 25 0.61 -52.60 3.40
C ARG A 25 -0.46 -53.69 3.72
N PRO A 26 -1.77 -53.56 3.32
CA PRO A 26 -2.34 -52.84 2.20
C PRO A 26 -3.79 -52.27 2.44
N THR A 27 -4.33 -51.59 1.47
CA THR A 27 -5.51 -51.75 0.60
C THR A 27 -6.49 -50.59 0.58
N ALA A 28 -6.65 -50.02 -0.61
CA ALA A 28 -7.81 -49.83 -1.48
C ALA A 28 -9.04 -49.01 -1.03
N GLY A 29 -9.36 -48.02 -1.81
CA GLY A 29 -10.69 -47.35 -1.89
C GLY A 29 -10.63 -46.06 -2.69
N ARG A 30 -10.58 -46.06 -4.02
CA ARG A 30 -11.62 -45.82 -5.04
C ARG A 30 -12.49 -44.57 -4.75
N ARG A 31 -12.47 -43.45 -5.45
CA ARG A 31 -12.95 -43.19 -6.82
C ARG A 31 -12.96 -41.68 -7.17
N LYS A 32 -12.44 -41.34 -8.37
CA LYS A 32 -12.98 -40.46 -9.42
C LYS A 32 -13.17 -38.95 -9.14
N LYS A 33 -12.22 -38.14 -9.70
CA LYS A 33 -12.50 -37.03 -10.62
C LYS A 33 -11.17 -36.50 -11.19
N LYS A 34 -10.70 -37.15 -12.23
CA LYS A 34 -9.63 -36.64 -13.12
C LYS A 34 -10.10 -36.87 -14.56
N GLU A 35 -10.78 -35.93 -15.10
CA GLU A 35 -10.99 -35.81 -16.54
C GLU A 35 -11.26 -34.35 -16.85
N LYS A 36 -10.24 -33.58 -17.15
CA LYS A 36 -10.30 -32.37 -17.98
C LYS A 36 -8.93 -31.70 -18.20
N LYS A 37 -7.81 -32.36 -17.83
CA LYS A 37 -6.46 -31.82 -18.11
C LYS A 37 -5.65 -32.63 -19.14
N ALA A 38 -6.24 -33.61 -19.79
CA ALA A 38 -5.56 -34.46 -20.78
C ALA A 38 -5.69 -33.98 -22.24
N LEU A 39 -6.40 -32.88 -22.49
CA LEU A 39 -6.64 -32.41 -23.87
C LEU A 39 -5.62 -31.38 -24.35
N TYR A 40 -4.78 -30.83 -23.47
CA TYR A 40 -3.79 -29.81 -23.89
C TYR A 40 -2.40 -30.37 -24.17
N LEU A 41 -2.09 -31.61 -23.82
CA LEU A 41 -0.79 -32.23 -24.06
C LEU A 41 -0.73 -33.08 -25.32
N ALA A 42 -1.85 -33.37 -25.99
CA ALA A 42 -1.89 -34.20 -27.20
C ALA A 42 -1.60 -33.43 -28.49
N VAL A 43 -1.60 -32.09 -28.50
CA VAL A 43 -1.35 -31.29 -29.71
C VAL A 43 0.14 -30.99 -29.91
N VAL A 44 0.99 -31.13 -28.90
CA VAL A 44 2.44 -30.87 -28.99
C VAL A 44 3.23 -32.13 -29.36
N ALA A 45 2.70 -33.35 -29.18
CA ALA A 45 3.40 -34.61 -29.39
C ALA A 45 3.33 -35.16 -30.84
N VAL A 46 2.48 -34.58 -31.73
CA VAL A 46 2.34 -35.07 -33.13
C VAL A 46 3.35 -34.44 -34.10
N LEU A 47 4.18 -33.50 -33.66
CA LEU A 47 5.14 -32.81 -34.55
C LEU A 47 6.59 -33.33 -34.46
N LEU A 48 6.89 -34.40 -33.71
CA LEU A 48 8.26 -34.91 -33.55
C LEU A 48 8.50 -36.36 -34.03
N ALA A 49 7.50 -37.02 -34.62
CA ALA A 49 7.69 -38.38 -35.09
C ALA A 49 7.35 -38.52 -36.60
N GLY A 50 8.33 -38.23 -37.46
CA GLY A 50 8.15 -38.46 -38.91
C GLY A 50 9.40 -38.14 -39.69
N GLY A 51 10.41 -38.99 -39.63
CA GLY A 51 11.58 -38.77 -40.46
C GLY A 51 12.74 -39.75 -40.28
N THR A 52 12.53 -41.05 -40.43
CA THR A 52 13.61 -41.99 -40.80
C THR A 52 13.03 -43.11 -41.61
N GLY A 53 13.42 -43.23 -42.84
CA GLY A 53 13.02 -44.34 -43.72
C GLY A 53 13.64 -44.28 -45.11
N ALA A 54 14.82 -44.85 -45.24
CA ALA A 54 15.34 -45.70 -46.36
C ALA A 54 15.29 -45.16 -47.79
N GLY A 55 16.44 -45.15 -48.39
CA GLY A 55 16.63 -45.06 -49.81
C GLY A 55 18.09 -45.34 -50.24
N LEU A 56 18.44 -46.60 -50.31
CA LEU A 56 19.69 -47.05 -50.94
C LEU A 56 19.44 -47.37 -52.45
N LEU A 57 20.46 -47.00 -53.26
CA LEU A 57 20.79 -47.50 -54.57
C LEU A 57 20.10 -46.83 -55.76
N TRP A 58 20.85 -45.98 -56.45
CA TRP A 58 21.28 -46.23 -57.85
C TRP A 58 22.51 -45.39 -58.26
N ALA A 59 23.52 -46.09 -58.70
CA ALA A 59 24.76 -45.52 -59.18
C ALA A 59 24.65 -45.21 -60.72
N GLY A 60 25.30 -44.14 -61.12
CA GLY A 60 25.76 -44.01 -62.50
C GLY A 60 25.43 -42.69 -63.17
N GLY A 61 26.45 -41.91 -63.53
CA GLY A 61 26.40 -40.97 -64.65
C GLY A 61 26.79 -39.52 -64.24
N GLY A 62 28.03 -39.16 -64.62
CA GLY A 62 28.58 -37.81 -64.38
C GLY A 62 27.88 -36.72 -65.21
N GLY A 63 27.79 -35.59 -64.56
CA GLY A 63 27.34 -34.31 -65.11
C GLY A 63 27.63 -33.23 -64.11
N THR A 64 28.62 -32.39 -64.36
CA THR A 64 28.92 -31.18 -63.64
C THR A 64 27.78 -30.17 -63.83
N GLY A 65 26.74 -30.31 -63.00
CA GLY A 65 25.70 -29.30 -62.86
C GLY A 65 25.78 -28.75 -61.45
N SER A 66 26.00 -27.47 -61.29
CA SER A 66 25.88 -26.77 -60.01
C SER A 66 24.49 -27.08 -59.41
N GLU A 67 24.48 -27.87 -58.30
CA GLU A 67 23.28 -28.10 -57.55
C GLU A 67 22.77 -26.72 -57.01
N PRO A 68 21.52 -26.36 -57.27
CA PRO A 68 20.93 -25.17 -56.59
C PRO A 68 20.93 -25.49 -55.14
N GLU A 69 21.49 -24.59 -54.33
CA GLU A 69 21.35 -24.59 -52.85
C GLU A 69 19.89 -24.89 -52.49
N PRO A 70 19.63 -25.83 -51.57
CA PRO A 70 18.27 -26.09 -51.14
C PRO A 70 17.71 -24.82 -50.53
N GLY A 71 16.80 -24.19 -51.25
CA GLY A 71 16.09 -22.99 -50.79
C GLY A 71 15.47 -23.23 -49.41
N PRO A 72 15.24 -22.21 -48.61
CA PRO A 72 14.75 -22.33 -47.26
C PRO A 72 13.50 -23.22 -47.23
N LYS A 73 13.51 -24.24 -46.37
CA LYS A 73 12.40 -25.19 -46.21
C LYS A 73 11.16 -24.41 -45.78
N VAL A 74 10.26 -24.16 -46.71
CA VAL A 74 9.00 -23.42 -46.44
C VAL A 74 8.01 -24.39 -45.84
N LYS A 75 7.57 -24.10 -44.60
CA LYS A 75 6.55 -24.84 -43.89
C LYS A 75 5.18 -24.20 -44.15
N GLN A 76 4.16 -25.01 -44.35
CA GLN A 76 2.81 -24.52 -44.53
C GLN A 76 2.06 -24.53 -43.17
N ILE A 77 1.37 -23.46 -42.88
CA ILE A 77 0.52 -23.33 -41.69
C ILE A 77 -0.84 -22.75 -42.10
N ALA A 78 -1.90 -23.16 -41.42
CA ALA A 78 -3.23 -22.60 -41.62
C ALA A 78 -3.44 -21.29 -40.89
N VAL A 79 -4.14 -20.35 -41.49
CA VAL A 79 -4.70 -19.20 -40.81
C VAL A 79 -5.71 -19.71 -39.79
N VAL A 80 -5.53 -19.36 -38.54
CA VAL A 80 -6.41 -19.79 -37.44
C VAL A 80 -7.22 -18.61 -36.92
N ARG A 81 -8.43 -18.91 -36.49
CA ARG A 81 -9.25 -17.95 -35.77
C ARG A 81 -9.06 -18.19 -34.26
N THR A 82 -8.58 -17.19 -33.56
CA THR A 82 -8.23 -17.32 -32.13
C THR A 82 -8.41 -16.02 -31.37
N ASP A 83 -8.53 -16.14 -30.07
CA ASP A 83 -8.45 -15.00 -29.19
C ASP A 83 -6.98 -14.64 -28.96
N MET A 84 -6.65 -13.39 -29.20
CA MET A 84 -5.30 -12.85 -28.97
C MET A 84 -5.32 -11.92 -27.77
N SER A 85 -4.40 -12.11 -26.84
CA SER A 85 -4.18 -11.22 -25.71
C SER A 85 -2.71 -10.89 -25.58
N GLY A 86 -2.40 -9.62 -25.55
CA GLY A 86 -1.09 -9.16 -25.14
C GLY A 86 -0.98 -9.28 -23.62
N SER A 87 0.15 -9.72 -23.12
CA SER A 87 0.50 -9.62 -21.72
C SER A 87 1.87 -8.99 -21.59
N ARG A 88 2.04 -8.10 -20.62
CA ARG A 88 3.34 -7.51 -20.33
C ARG A 88 3.76 -7.93 -18.93
N GLU A 89 4.93 -8.53 -18.84
CA GLU A 89 5.50 -8.98 -17.58
C GLU A 89 6.46 -7.93 -17.04
N MET A 90 6.30 -7.57 -15.78
CA MET A 90 7.13 -6.60 -15.08
C MET A 90 7.48 -7.13 -13.69
N GLN A 91 8.67 -6.77 -13.22
CA GLN A 91 9.07 -7.09 -11.86
C GLN A 91 8.45 -6.12 -10.87
N GLY A 92 7.97 -6.64 -9.75
CA GLY A 92 7.42 -5.88 -8.66
C GLY A 92 7.88 -6.39 -7.30
N MET A 93 7.54 -5.64 -6.27
CA MET A 93 7.81 -6.00 -4.88
C MET A 93 6.48 -6.22 -4.17
N LEU A 94 6.25 -7.43 -3.69
CA LEU A 94 5.18 -7.72 -2.75
C LEU A 94 5.56 -7.15 -1.39
N GLY A 95 4.64 -6.45 -0.74
CA GLY A 95 4.86 -5.89 0.59
C GLY A 95 3.56 -5.41 1.21
N TYR A 96 3.67 -4.69 2.32
CA TYR A 96 2.54 -4.02 2.93
C TYR A 96 2.43 -2.60 2.36
N ASP A 97 1.21 -2.18 2.08
CA ASP A 97 0.91 -0.91 1.43
C ASP A 97 1.05 0.29 2.38
N SER A 98 1.18 1.48 1.78
CA SER A 98 1.12 2.78 2.44
C SER A 98 2.05 2.93 3.66
N PRO A 99 3.38 2.82 3.48
CA PRO A 99 4.31 3.08 4.57
C PRO A 99 4.17 4.53 5.06
N ARG A 100 4.15 4.71 6.38
CA ARG A 100 4.04 6.00 7.03
C ARG A 100 4.89 6.03 8.29
N THR A 101 5.69 7.06 8.44
CA THR A 101 6.41 7.33 9.68
C THR A 101 5.46 7.92 10.72
N ILE A 102 5.45 7.35 11.90
CA ILE A 102 4.77 7.88 13.07
C ILE A 102 5.78 8.69 13.86
N ARG A 103 5.50 9.97 13.94
CA ARG A 103 6.21 10.91 14.79
C ARG A 103 5.45 11.07 16.11
N GLY A 104 6.17 11.13 17.19
CA GLY A 104 5.55 11.42 18.47
C GLY A 104 5.04 12.85 18.54
N ALA A 105 3.94 13.05 19.23
CA ALA A 105 3.24 14.34 19.31
C ALA A 105 3.42 15.04 20.67
N GLY A 106 4.21 14.49 21.58
CA GLY A 106 4.39 15.01 22.93
C GLY A 106 5.85 15.21 23.30
N GLU A 107 6.05 15.95 24.37
CA GLU A 107 7.32 16.01 25.10
C GLU A 107 7.50 14.73 25.93
N GLY A 108 8.68 14.57 26.54
CA GLY A 108 8.99 13.44 27.41
C GLY A 108 9.81 12.35 26.72
N ARG A 109 9.90 11.20 27.38
CA ARG A 109 10.74 10.09 26.95
C ARG A 109 9.90 8.90 26.54
N VAL A 110 10.31 8.24 25.46
CA VAL A 110 9.73 6.95 25.05
C VAL A 110 10.00 5.91 26.14
N THR A 111 8.96 5.28 26.66
CA THR A 111 9.08 4.21 27.67
C THR A 111 8.72 2.86 27.12
N TRP A 112 7.94 2.80 26.03
CA TRP A 112 7.58 1.56 25.37
C TRP A 112 7.17 1.79 23.91
N LEU A 113 7.46 0.84 23.03
CA LEU A 113 7.10 0.83 21.62
C LEU A 113 6.52 -0.52 21.24
N ALA A 114 5.55 -0.53 20.32
CA ALA A 114 5.03 -1.77 19.75
C ALA A 114 6.11 -2.44 18.90
N ASN A 115 6.26 -3.76 19.04
CA ASN A 115 7.29 -4.54 18.37
C ASN A 115 7.11 -4.52 16.86
N ARG A 116 8.23 -4.63 16.14
CA ARG A 116 8.23 -4.86 14.68
C ARG A 116 7.37 -6.09 14.34
N GLY A 117 6.54 -5.97 13.30
CA GLY A 117 5.60 -7.01 12.89
C GLY A 117 4.26 -6.98 13.62
N ALA A 118 4.14 -6.27 14.75
CA ALA A 118 2.90 -6.18 15.50
C ALA A 118 1.80 -5.47 14.70
N THR A 119 0.58 -5.99 14.80
CA THR A 119 -0.62 -5.32 14.25
C THR A 119 -1.35 -4.61 15.36
N VAL A 120 -1.44 -3.29 15.25
CA VAL A 120 -2.11 -2.44 16.24
C VAL A 120 -3.48 -2.01 15.70
N LYS A 121 -4.52 -2.39 16.42
CA LYS A 121 -5.93 -2.10 16.09
C LYS A 121 -6.44 -0.90 16.90
N ARG A 122 -7.63 -0.40 16.54
CA ARG A 122 -8.36 0.62 17.28
C ARG A 122 -8.37 0.34 18.79
N GLY A 123 -8.09 1.36 19.60
CA GLY A 123 -8.10 1.26 21.05
C GLY A 123 -6.87 0.57 21.66
N ARG A 124 -5.89 0.17 20.84
CA ARG A 124 -4.64 -0.43 21.32
C ARG A 124 -3.52 0.60 21.31
N GLN A 125 -2.61 0.50 22.27
CA GLN A 125 -1.46 1.37 22.36
C GLN A 125 -0.45 1.08 21.23
N LEU A 126 0.13 2.13 20.69
CA LEU A 126 1.19 2.06 19.67
C LEU A 126 2.57 2.32 20.28
N TYR A 127 2.65 3.29 21.18
CA TYR A 127 3.83 3.59 21.99
C TYR A 127 3.42 4.16 23.35
N ARG A 128 4.39 4.37 24.24
CA ARG A 128 4.23 5.12 25.50
C ARG A 128 5.30 6.18 25.62
N ALA A 129 4.92 7.34 26.10
CA ALA A 129 5.81 8.41 26.49
C ALA A 129 5.54 8.73 27.97
N ASP A 130 6.58 8.73 28.83
CA ASP A 130 6.46 8.91 30.27
C ASP A 130 5.33 8.06 30.89
N GLU A 131 5.29 6.77 30.53
CA GLU A 131 4.27 5.79 30.90
C GLU A 131 2.84 6.09 30.40
N ARG A 132 2.60 7.19 29.69
CA ARG A 132 1.31 7.51 29.08
C ARG A 132 1.20 6.83 27.69
N PRO A 133 0.15 6.03 27.47
CA PRO A 133 -0.03 5.33 26.20
C PRO A 133 -0.60 6.25 25.13
N ALA A 134 0.01 6.24 23.94
CA ALA A 134 -0.58 6.76 22.71
C ALA A 134 -1.37 5.65 22.01
N VAL A 135 -2.69 5.84 21.91
CA VAL A 135 -3.65 4.82 21.48
C VAL A 135 -4.09 5.06 20.04
N VAL A 136 -4.19 3.99 19.22
CA VAL A 136 -4.64 4.10 17.83
C VAL A 136 -6.15 4.33 17.77
N PHE A 137 -6.55 5.42 17.12
CA PHE A 137 -7.91 5.71 16.68
C PHE A 137 -7.99 5.68 15.14
N TYR A 138 -9.18 5.41 14.60
CA TYR A 138 -9.40 5.40 13.15
C TYR A 138 -10.10 6.67 12.71
N GLY A 139 -9.54 7.31 11.68
CA GLY A 139 -10.09 8.53 11.14
C GLY A 139 -9.22 9.13 10.04
N SER A 140 -9.68 10.23 9.48
CA SER A 140 -8.97 11.01 8.46
C SER A 140 -8.35 12.29 9.01
N THR A 141 -8.81 12.76 10.17
CA THR A 141 -8.38 14.01 10.79
C THR A 141 -7.66 13.69 12.09
N PRO A 142 -6.36 14.00 12.22
CA PRO A 142 -5.63 13.83 13.47
C PRO A 142 -6.13 14.80 14.54
N LEU A 143 -5.91 14.49 15.81
CA LEU A 143 -5.99 15.50 16.86
C LEU A 143 -4.89 16.53 16.62
N TYR A 144 -5.28 17.79 16.54
CA TYR A 144 -4.36 18.92 16.32
C TYR A 144 -4.40 19.94 17.47
N ARG A 145 -5.21 19.69 18.48
CA ARG A 145 -5.37 20.52 19.68
C ARG A 145 -5.77 19.68 20.88
N ARG A 146 -5.56 20.24 22.04
CA ARG A 146 -6.09 19.70 23.30
C ARG A 146 -7.60 19.84 23.33
N LEU A 147 -8.30 18.78 23.75
CA LEU A 147 -9.75 18.74 23.89
C LEU A 147 -10.12 18.82 25.38
N ASP A 148 -10.31 20.02 25.88
CA ASP A 148 -10.58 20.31 27.29
C ASP A 148 -11.81 21.22 27.52
N THR A 149 -12.27 21.90 26.47
CA THR A 149 -13.32 22.92 26.56
C THR A 149 -14.67 22.36 26.10
N PRO A 150 -15.66 22.20 27.03
CA PRO A 150 -16.99 21.74 26.67
C PRO A 150 -17.67 22.66 25.66
N GLY A 151 -18.37 22.06 24.69
CA GLY A 151 -18.99 22.81 23.60
C GLY A 151 -18.06 23.11 22.44
N SER A 152 -16.79 22.70 22.48
CA SER A 152 -15.90 22.75 21.32
C SER A 152 -16.46 21.91 20.18
N VAL A 153 -16.30 22.41 18.93
CA VAL A 153 -16.79 21.78 17.71
C VAL A 153 -15.62 21.50 16.77
N GLY A 154 -15.61 20.34 16.11
CA GLY A 154 -14.60 20.02 15.10
C GLY A 154 -14.60 18.57 14.63
N ARG A 155 -13.90 18.32 13.52
CA ARG A 155 -13.72 16.99 12.94
C ARG A 155 -12.85 16.08 13.80
N ASP A 156 -11.89 16.65 14.53
CA ASP A 156 -11.07 15.96 15.53
C ASP A 156 -11.94 15.35 16.64
N ILE A 157 -12.91 16.11 17.14
CA ILE A 157 -13.87 15.64 18.14
C ILE A 157 -14.77 14.54 17.57
N ARG A 158 -15.18 14.67 16.30
CA ARG A 158 -15.94 13.61 15.62
C ARG A 158 -15.16 12.30 15.57
N VAL A 159 -13.86 12.35 15.26
CA VAL A 159 -13.00 11.16 15.27
C VAL A 159 -12.98 10.52 16.65
N VAL A 160 -12.82 11.31 17.72
CA VAL A 160 -12.85 10.79 19.09
C VAL A 160 -14.21 10.13 19.41
N ALA A 161 -15.31 10.83 19.11
CA ALA A 161 -16.67 10.34 19.35
C ALA A 161 -16.93 9.01 18.64
N ASP A 162 -16.60 8.91 17.36
CA ASP A 162 -16.82 7.71 16.56
C ASP A 162 -15.96 6.52 17.04
N ASN A 163 -14.72 6.79 17.48
CA ASN A 163 -13.86 5.74 18.01
C ASN A 163 -14.33 5.24 19.37
N LEU A 164 -14.71 6.13 20.27
CA LEU A 164 -15.23 5.73 21.59
C LEU A 164 -16.53 4.95 21.45
N ARG A 165 -17.44 5.40 20.57
CA ARG A 165 -18.66 4.65 20.24
C ARG A 165 -18.35 3.25 19.72
N ALA A 166 -17.41 3.14 18.78
CA ALA A 166 -16.99 1.86 18.20
C ALA A 166 -16.26 0.95 19.21
N LEU A 167 -15.70 1.50 20.28
CA LEU A 167 -15.12 0.77 21.41
C LEU A 167 -16.17 0.39 22.48
N GLY A 168 -17.45 0.76 22.26
CA GLY A 168 -18.55 0.41 23.15
C GLY A 168 -18.83 1.41 24.27
N TYR A 169 -18.20 2.60 24.23
CA TYR A 169 -18.50 3.65 25.20
C TYR A 169 -19.74 4.44 24.77
N ASP A 170 -20.66 4.64 25.70
CA ASP A 170 -21.80 5.53 25.50
C ASP A 170 -21.31 6.99 25.53
N ILE A 171 -21.42 7.66 24.38
CA ILE A 171 -21.02 9.06 24.19
C ILE A 171 -22.21 10.04 24.23
N GLY A 172 -23.44 9.53 24.45
CA GLY A 172 -24.67 10.29 24.32
C GLY A 172 -24.96 10.69 22.86
N SER A 173 -25.98 11.51 22.68
CA SER A 173 -26.32 12.10 21.39
C SER A 173 -25.37 13.23 21.03
N GLN A 174 -24.99 13.29 19.75
CA GLN A 174 -24.23 14.42 19.19
C GLN A 174 -25.20 15.41 18.54
N PRO A 175 -25.00 16.72 18.73
CA PRO A 175 -25.82 17.74 18.08
C PRO A 175 -25.80 17.59 16.56
N ALA A 176 -26.94 17.85 15.92
CA ALA A 176 -27.07 17.80 14.47
C ALA A 176 -26.36 18.98 13.77
N PRO A 177 -25.96 18.82 12.49
CA PRO A 177 -25.48 19.95 11.69
C PRO A 177 -26.49 21.11 11.68
N GLY A 178 -25.98 22.36 11.77
CA GLY A 178 -26.78 23.57 11.89
C GLY A 178 -27.06 24.01 13.34
N THR A 179 -26.82 23.16 14.33
CA THR A 179 -26.98 23.52 15.75
C THR A 179 -25.90 24.52 16.18
N VAL A 180 -26.30 25.57 16.88
CA VAL A 180 -25.38 26.53 17.50
C VAL A 180 -25.05 26.06 18.89
N VAL A 181 -23.76 25.88 19.18
CA VAL A 181 -23.24 25.42 20.46
C VAL A 181 -22.41 26.54 21.10
N ARG A 182 -22.58 26.75 22.40
CA ARG A 182 -21.75 27.69 23.19
C ARG A 182 -20.58 26.90 23.78
N GLN A 183 -19.40 27.45 23.66
CA GLN A 183 -18.23 26.97 24.39
C GLN A 183 -18.32 27.46 25.81
N GLN A 184 -18.17 26.55 26.78
CA GLN A 184 -18.10 26.88 28.18
C GLN A 184 -16.62 27.13 28.54
N ALA A 185 -16.37 28.07 29.46
CA ALA A 185 -15.01 28.29 29.93
C ALA A 185 -14.44 26.99 30.54
N SER A 186 -13.19 26.70 30.19
CA SER A 186 -12.50 25.51 30.72
C SER A 186 -12.42 25.61 32.24
N ALA A 187 -12.80 24.52 32.92
CA ALA A 187 -12.85 24.47 34.40
C ALA A 187 -11.45 24.56 35.11
N GLY A 188 -10.42 25.00 34.37
CA GLY A 188 -9.05 25.11 34.88
C GLY A 188 -8.39 26.48 34.66
N ALA A 189 -9.10 27.50 34.17
CA ALA A 189 -8.55 28.85 34.14
C ALA A 189 -8.68 29.45 35.53
N PRO A 190 -7.59 29.95 36.19
CA PRO A 190 -7.72 30.69 37.45
C PRO A 190 -8.62 31.91 37.20
N ALA A 191 -9.63 32.07 38.04
CA ALA A 191 -10.50 33.23 38.00
C ALA A 191 -9.63 34.49 38.08
N PRO A 192 -9.92 35.54 37.27
CA PRO A 192 -9.25 36.82 37.45
C PRO A 192 -9.52 37.30 38.87
N VAL A 193 -8.48 37.40 39.67
CA VAL A 193 -8.53 38.02 41.00
C VAL A 193 -8.91 39.48 40.79
N THR A 194 -10.14 39.79 41.06
CA THR A 194 -10.60 41.18 41.22
C THR A 194 -9.88 41.76 42.41
N PRO A 195 -9.09 42.85 42.30
CA PRO A 195 -8.55 43.52 43.46
C PRO A 195 -9.71 44.10 44.27
N GLY A 196 -9.90 43.57 45.48
CA GLY A 196 -10.85 44.14 46.43
C GLY A 196 -10.45 45.57 46.79
N PRO A 197 -11.40 46.45 47.15
CA PRO A 197 -11.09 47.80 47.55
C PRO A 197 -10.27 47.78 48.89
N GLY A 198 -8.98 48.14 48.75
CA GLY A 198 -8.09 48.26 49.89
C GLY A 198 -8.53 49.38 50.80
N GLN A 199 -8.76 49.05 52.05
CA GLN A 199 -8.84 50.00 53.14
C GLN A 199 -7.51 50.68 53.36
N GLY A 200 -7.51 52.00 53.43
CA GLY A 200 -6.38 52.84 53.65
C GLY A 200 -5.80 52.72 55.04
N GLU A 201 -4.51 52.96 55.17
CA GLU A 201 -3.96 53.52 56.43
C GLU A 201 -2.69 54.34 56.11
N THR A 202 -2.89 55.63 56.44
CA THR A 202 -1.97 56.64 57.02
C THR A 202 -0.54 56.81 56.57
N THR A 203 -0.34 57.99 56.05
CA THR A 203 0.91 58.79 55.97
C THR A 203 1.48 59.12 57.34
N PRO A 204 2.77 59.53 57.61
CA PRO A 204 3.37 60.80 57.23
C PRO A 204 4.93 60.84 57.11
N PRO A 205 5.60 62.02 57.16
CA PRO A 205 5.67 63.06 56.10
C PRO A 205 7.11 63.52 55.73
N ALA A 206 7.12 64.34 54.68
CA ALA A 206 7.97 65.52 54.43
C ALA A 206 9.45 65.46 54.12
N GLY A 207 9.76 66.19 53.06
CA GLY A 207 10.98 66.98 52.90
C GLY A 207 11.30 67.27 51.42
N PRO A 208 11.59 68.57 51.15
CA PRO A 208 11.31 69.11 49.80
C PRO A 208 12.52 69.28 48.92
N SER A 209 12.32 69.46 47.62
CA SER A 209 13.01 70.52 46.88
C SER A 209 13.01 70.30 45.40
N SER A 210 12.55 71.27 44.72
CA SER A 210 12.91 72.05 43.54
C SER A 210 12.34 71.64 42.20
N ALA A 211 11.40 72.47 41.76
CA ALA A 211 11.11 72.75 40.35
C ALA A 211 12.26 73.60 39.74
N PRO A 212 12.31 73.96 38.43
CA PRO A 212 11.12 74.23 37.58
C PRO A 212 11.27 73.81 36.10
N ASP A 213 10.14 74.01 35.45
CA ASP A 213 9.93 74.68 34.15
C ASP A 213 9.81 73.88 32.85
N GLY A 214 8.65 74.14 32.18
CA GLY A 214 8.59 74.32 30.75
C GLY A 214 7.88 73.26 29.90
N GLY A 215 6.61 73.51 29.54
CA GLY A 215 6.13 72.99 28.27
C GLY A 215 4.65 72.51 28.28
N ALA A 216 3.79 73.45 27.89
CA ALA A 216 2.38 73.22 27.61
C ALA A 216 2.16 72.25 26.43
N GLY A 217 1.23 71.31 26.61
CA GLY A 217 0.70 70.45 25.54
C GLY A 217 -0.63 69.88 25.96
N GLN A 218 -1.69 70.41 25.35
CA GLN A 218 -3.08 70.14 25.60
C GLN A 218 -3.43 68.63 25.56
N GLY A 219 -4.18 68.21 26.54
CA GLY A 219 -4.78 66.89 26.64
C GLY A 219 -5.90 66.66 25.62
N THR A 220 -6.02 65.48 25.16
CA THR A 220 -7.28 64.88 24.74
C THR A 220 -7.47 63.66 25.62
N ASP A 221 -8.45 63.79 26.45
CA ASP A 221 -9.09 62.76 27.25
C ASP A 221 -9.61 61.66 26.31
N ALA A 222 -8.87 60.61 26.11
CA ALA A 222 -9.34 59.41 25.47
C ALA A 222 -9.65 58.40 26.55
N SER A 223 -10.90 58.41 26.97
CA SER A 223 -11.50 57.33 27.74
C SER A 223 -11.10 55.98 27.13
N GLN A 224 -10.25 55.25 27.78
CA GLN A 224 -9.96 53.88 27.48
C GLN A 224 -11.24 53.09 27.77
N GLU A 225 -12.06 52.97 26.72
CA GLU A 225 -13.20 52.06 26.64
C GLU A 225 -12.59 50.65 26.80
N GLY A 226 -12.88 50.03 27.94
CA GLY A 226 -12.41 48.67 28.24
C GLY A 226 -12.78 47.72 27.12
N ALA A 227 -11.80 47.12 26.52
CA ALA A 227 -12.01 46.07 25.53
C ALA A 227 -13.01 45.04 26.09
N PRO A 228 -14.08 44.70 25.41
CA PRO A 228 -15.04 43.73 25.91
C PRO A 228 -14.32 42.40 26.12
N SER A 229 -14.38 41.87 27.35
CA SER A 229 -13.98 40.50 27.63
C SER A 229 -14.60 39.57 26.56
N PRO A 230 -13.84 38.70 25.92
CA PRO A 230 -14.40 37.81 24.88
C PRO A 230 -15.50 36.96 25.55
N GLY A 231 -16.74 37.26 25.21
CA GLY A 231 -17.89 36.48 25.64
C GLY A 231 -17.76 35.03 25.16
N PRO A 232 -18.52 34.09 25.71
CA PRO A 232 -18.44 32.69 25.35
C PRO A 232 -18.61 32.55 23.85
N SER A 233 -17.57 31.99 23.18
CA SER A 233 -17.56 31.78 21.72
C SER A 233 -18.69 30.84 21.32
N GLN A 234 -19.45 31.19 20.29
CA GLN A 234 -20.49 30.35 19.71
C GLN A 234 -19.95 29.74 18.40
N SER A 235 -20.21 28.45 18.22
CA SER A 235 -19.83 27.73 17.02
C SER A 235 -21.01 26.98 16.45
N THR A 236 -21.20 27.05 15.12
CA THR A 236 -22.22 26.25 14.44
C THR A 236 -21.62 24.92 14.02
N VAL A 237 -22.29 23.83 14.34
CA VAL A 237 -21.89 22.46 13.95
C VAL A 237 -22.05 22.32 12.45
N LYS A 238 -20.99 21.96 11.75
CA LYS A 238 -20.99 21.66 10.32
C LYS A 238 -21.12 20.17 10.09
N GLU A 239 -21.43 19.77 8.86
CA GLU A 239 -21.42 18.36 8.47
C GLU A 239 -20.03 17.76 8.67
N GLY A 240 -19.97 16.60 9.35
CA GLY A 240 -18.73 15.92 9.70
C GLY A 240 -18.06 16.41 10.99
N ASP A 241 -18.61 17.42 11.67
CA ASP A 241 -18.12 17.86 12.97
C ASP A 241 -18.71 17.00 14.11
N GLY A 242 -17.96 16.91 15.19
CA GLY A 242 -18.42 16.45 16.49
C GLY A 242 -18.41 17.59 17.50
N VAL A 243 -19.11 17.40 18.58
CA VAL A 243 -19.18 18.35 19.70
C VAL A 243 -18.65 17.69 20.97
N LEU A 244 -17.77 18.37 21.71
CA LEU A 244 -17.28 17.92 23.00
C LEU A 244 -18.36 18.14 24.05
N THR A 245 -19.34 17.22 24.08
CA THR A 245 -20.42 17.23 25.06
C THR A 245 -19.96 16.70 26.41
N THR A 246 -20.69 17.00 27.48
CA THR A 246 -20.43 16.42 28.81
C THR A 246 -20.53 14.89 28.82
N SER A 247 -21.42 14.31 28.00
CA SER A 247 -21.53 12.85 27.82
C SER A 247 -20.30 12.30 27.16
N LEU A 248 -19.75 12.97 26.13
CA LEU A 248 -18.50 12.56 25.46
C LEU A 248 -17.31 12.67 26.42
N MET A 249 -17.22 13.75 27.19
CA MET A 249 -16.17 13.89 28.24
C MET A 249 -16.27 12.78 29.29
N SER A 250 -17.48 12.40 29.69
CA SER A 250 -17.68 11.25 30.58
C SER A 250 -17.27 9.94 29.98
N ALA A 251 -17.47 9.76 28.64
CA ALA A 251 -16.98 8.61 27.91
C ALA A 251 -15.45 8.60 27.83
N ILE A 252 -14.81 9.77 27.62
CA ILE A 252 -13.35 9.92 27.66
C ILE A 252 -12.81 9.49 29.02
N LYS A 253 -13.41 9.94 30.13
CA LYS A 253 -13.02 9.53 31.50
C LYS A 253 -13.08 8.00 31.69
N ARG A 254 -14.17 7.36 31.24
CA ARG A 254 -14.28 5.90 31.31
C ARG A 254 -13.23 5.18 30.47
N TRP A 255 -12.93 5.70 29.27
CA TRP A 255 -11.88 5.19 28.40
C TRP A 255 -10.49 5.38 29.04
N GLN A 256 -10.20 6.56 29.57
CA GLN A 256 -8.95 6.85 30.29
C GLN A 256 -8.73 5.86 31.45
N LYS A 257 -9.77 5.56 32.22
CA LYS A 257 -9.72 4.51 33.26
C LYS A 257 -9.35 3.15 32.69
N ALA A 258 -9.93 2.78 31.54
CA ALA A 258 -9.68 1.48 30.91
C ALA A 258 -8.26 1.33 30.33
N VAL A 259 -7.65 2.44 29.90
CA VAL A 259 -6.26 2.45 29.41
C VAL A 259 -5.22 2.74 30.51
N GLY A 260 -5.68 2.98 31.76
CA GLY A 260 -4.81 3.12 32.93
C GLY A 260 -4.18 4.51 33.10
N VAL A 261 -4.85 5.58 32.63
CA VAL A 261 -4.42 6.96 32.83
C VAL A 261 -5.42 7.74 33.65
N ASP A 262 -5.04 8.94 34.13
CA ASP A 262 -5.88 9.83 34.91
C ASP A 262 -7.18 10.18 34.20
N GLN A 263 -8.31 10.08 34.92
CA GLN A 263 -9.66 10.28 34.42
C GLN A 263 -10.03 11.76 34.33
N THR A 264 -9.28 12.54 33.60
CA THR A 264 -9.49 14.00 33.48
C THR A 264 -10.67 14.35 32.59
N GLY A 265 -11.00 13.52 31.60
CA GLY A 265 -11.95 13.84 30.55
C GLY A 265 -11.37 14.76 29.48
N ILE A 266 -10.08 15.04 29.54
CA ILE A 266 -9.30 15.88 28.62
C ILE A 266 -8.45 14.95 27.76
N LEU A 267 -8.33 15.25 26.47
CA LEU A 267 -7.42 14.54 25.56
C LEU A 267 -6.37 15.50 25.04
N ASP A 268 -5.13 15.11 25.15
CA ASP A 268 -4.01 15.77 24.51
C ASP A 268 -3.71 15.14 23.14
N VAL A 269 -3.00 15.89 22.29
CA VAL A 269 -2.62 15.42 20.96
C VAL A 269 -1.76 14.15 21.03
N SER A 270 -0.98 14.00 22.09
CA SER A 270 -0.11 12.85 22.34
C SER A 270 -0.85 11.57 22.77
N ASP A 271 -2.10 11.69 23.29
CA ASP A 271 -2.85 10.53 23.79
C ASP A 271 -3.35 9.61 22.66
N VAL A 272 -3.43 10.13 21.42
CA VAL A 272 -4.09 9.42 20.31
C VAL A 272 -3.30 9.55 19.02
N VAL A 273 -3.06 8.42 18.38
CA VAL A 273 -2.53 8.36 17.00
C VAL A 273 -3.66 8.01 16.05
N VAL A 274 -4.00 8.93 15.14
CA VAL A 274 -5.09 8.70 14.18
C VAL A 274 -4.55 8.08 12.91
N THR A 275 -5.12 6.93 12.53
CA THR A 275 -4.81 6.18 11.33
C THR A 275 -6.10 5.84 10.56
N LYS A 276 -6.01 5.53 9.26
CA LYS A 276 -7.19 5.16 8.46
C LYS A 276 -7.82 3.83 8.90
N SER A 277 -7.00 2.90 9.35
CA SER A 277 -7.39 1.55 9.76
C SER A 277 -6.35 0.96 10.72
N ALA A 278 -6.43 -0.32 11.03
CA ALA A 278 -5.36 -1.04 11.73
C ALA A 278 -4.03 -0.86 10.99
N VAL A 279 -2.96 -0.75 11.74
CA VAL A 279 -1.60 -0.60 11.21
C VAL A 279 -0.71 -1.75 11.66
N ARG A 280 0.26 -2.08 10.80
CA ARG A 280 1.34 -3.01 11.13
C ARG A 280 2.63 -2.21 11.32
N VAL A 281 3.34 -2.46 12.40
CA VAL A 281 4.66 -1.87 12.63
C VAL A 281 5.63 -2.52 11.65
N SER A 282 6.16 -1.77 10.70
CA SER A 282 7.15 -2.26 9.73
C SER A 282 8.56 -2.13 10.28
N ASP A 283 8.85 -1.01 10.94
CA ASP A 283 10.14 -0.77 11.55
C ASP A 283 10.02 0.11 12.80
N VAL A 284 10.95 -0.06 13.74
CA VAL A 284 11.04 0.72 14.98
C VAL A 284 12.32 1.55 14.89
N LEU A 285 12.17 2.87 14.90
CA LEU A 285 13.25 3.83 14.68
C LEU A 285 13.82 4.33 16.00
N ALA A 286 12.97 4.50 17.01
CA ALA A 286 13.34 4.98 18.34
C ALA A 286 13.54 3.83 19.34
N GLN A 287 14.21 4.13 20.45
CA GLN A 287 14.43 3.22 21.55
C GLN A 287 13.83 3.79 22.85
N PRO A 288 13.52 2.92 23.84
CA PRO A 288 13.16 3.42 25.17
C PRO A 288 14.27 4.32 25.73
N GLY A 289 13.87 5.51 26.20
CA GLY A 289 14.77 6.58 26.63
C GLY A 289 14.96 7.70 25.61
N ASP A 290 14.64 7.49 24.34
CA ASP A 290 14.69 8.56 23.32
C ASP A 290 13.58 9.61 23.55
N GLU A 291 13.73 10.77 22.91
CA GLU A 291 12.71 11.82 22.95
C GLU A 291 11.44 11.38 22.21
N ALA A 292 10.28 11.64 22.86
CA ALA A 292 9.00 11.25 22.32
C ALA A 292 8.48 12.15 21.18
N SER A 293 9.18 13.24 20.84
CA SER A 293 8.83 14.17 19.76
C SER A 293 9.38 13.78 18.39
N GLY A 294 10.30 12.82 18.34
CA GLY A 294 11.00 12.36 17.13
C GLY A 294 10.21 11.36 16.28
N ASP A 295 10.88 10.83 15.27
CA ASP A 295 10.37 9.72 14.46
C ASP A 295 10.49 8.42 15.25
N LEU A 296 9.35 7.83 15.63
CA LEU A 296 9.31 6.69 16.54
C LEU A 296 9.34 5.36 15.83
N MET A 297 8.56 5.22 14.76
CA MET A 297 8.43 3.99 14.00
C MET A 297 7.83 4.23 12.63
N THR A 298 8.03 3.29 11.73
CA THR A 298 7.29 3.23 10.46
C THR A 298 6.17 2.19 10.58
N VAL A 299 4.99 2.55 10.15
CA VAL A 299 3.83 1.67 10.08
C VAL A 299 3.33 1.55 8.65
N THR A 300 2.69 0.44 8.34
CA THR A 300 2.04 0.18 7.05
C THR A 300 0.58 -0.19 7.25
N ALA A 301 -0.19 -0.23 6.19
CA ALA A 301 -1.48 -0.93 6.20
C ALA A 301 -1.27 -2.42 6.53
N THR A 302 -2.34 -3.12 6.88
CA THR A 302 -2.31 -4.57 7.15
C THR A 302 -2.61 -5.39 5.90
N THR A 303 -3.01 -4.73 4.82
CA THR A 303 -3.22 -5.34 3.50
C THR A 303 -1.91 -5.39 2.73
N LYS A 304 -1.71 -6.48 2.00
CA LYS A 304 -0.57 -6.64 1.10
C LYS A 304 -0.93 -6.16 -0.30
N SER A 305 0.03 -5.53 -0.93
CA SER A 305 -0.04 -5.09 -2.32
C SER A 305 1.29 -5.36 -3.02
N VAL A 306 1.27 -5.29 -4.33
CA VAL A 306 2.50 -5.35 -5.14
C VAL A 306 2.77 -3.98 -5.72
N THR A 307 3.96 -3.46 -5.46
CA THR A 307 4.43 -2.23 -6.08
C THR A 307 5.30 -2.58 -7.28
N VAL A 308 4.91 -2.10 -8.46
CA VAL A 308 5.62 -2.32 -9.72
C VAL A 308 6.16 -0.98 -10.20
N PRO A 309 7.49 -0.81 -10.28
CA PRO A 309 8.09 0.38 -10.90
C PRO A 309 7.95 0.26 -12.42
N VAL A 310 7.26 1.20 -13.03
CA VAL A 310 6.96 1.24 -14.46
C VAL A 310 7.66 2.44 -15.08
N GLU A 311 8.30 2.25 -16.21
CA GLU A 311 8.92 3.32 -16.97
C GLU A 311 7.87 4.21 -17.63
N SER A 312 8.17 5.50 -17.80
CA SER A 312 7.21 6.48 -18.32
C SER A 312 6.70 6.11 -19.74
N LEU A 313 7.52 5.44 -20.53
CA LEU A 313 7.15 4.96 -21.88
C LEU A 313 6.06 3.88 -21.85
N ASP A 314 6.00 3.11 -20.78
CA ASP A 314 5.09 1.97 -20.62
C ASP A 314 3.76 2.36 -19.96
N MET A 315 3.70 3.57 -19.39
CA MET A 315 2.52 4.07 -18.65
C MET A 315 1.25 4.16 -19.51
N GLY A 316 1.38 4.42 -20.80
CA GLY A 316 0.23 4.53 -21.73
C GLY A 316 -0.59 3.26 -21.85
N SER A 317 0.00 2.11 -21.52
CA SER A 317 -0.64 0.78 -21.60
C SER A 317 -1.29 0.32 -20.30
N ILE A 318 -1.05 1.02 -19.17
CA ILE A 318 -1.54 0.61 -17.84
C ILE A 318 -2.69 1.52 -17.40
N LYS A 319 -3.81 0.89 -17.04
CA LYS A 319 -5.03 1.60 -16.61
C LYS A 319 -5.42 1.17 -15.19
N SER A 320 -6.00 2.11 -14.42
CA SER A 320 -6.60 1.76 -13.13
C SER A 320 -7.73 0.74 -13.30
N GLY A 321 -7.77 -0.27 -12.43
CA GLY A 321 -8.71 -1.39 -12.52
C GLY A 321 -8.30 -2.51 -13.49
N GLN A 322 -7.20 -2.37 -14.24
CA GLN A 322 -6.69 -3.39 -15.15
C GLN A 322 -6.34 -4.67 -14.39
N GLN A 323 -6.69 -5.82 -14.97
CA GLN A 323 -6.36 -7.13 -14.40
C GLN A 323 -4.86 -7.40 -14.50
N VAL A 324 -4.33 -7.94 -13.42
CA VAL A 324 -2.91 -8.31 -13.28
C VAL A 324 -2.84 -9.69 -12.65
N THR A 325 -2.03 -10.57 -13.22
CA THR A 325 -1.71 -11.85 -12.58
C THR A 325 -0.35 -11.72 -11.89
N VAL A 326 -0.31 -11.94 -10.59
CA VAL A 326 0.92 -11.89 -9.80
C VAL A 326 1.45 -13.31 -9.59
N VAL A 327 2.70 -13.55 -9.97
CA VAL A 327 3.42 -14.80 -9.75
C VAL A 327 4.31 -14.63 -8.53
N LEU A 328 4.01 -15.37 -7.47
CA LEU A 328 4.76 -15.38 -6.22
C LEU A 328 6.04 -16.22 -6.33
N PRO A 329 7.02 -16.09 -5.41
CA PRO A 329 8.27 -16.86 -5.45
C PRO A 329 8.09 -18.39 -5.43
N ASP A 330 7.01 -18.88 -4.85
CA ASP A 330 6.61 -20.30 -4.83
C ASP A 330 5.92 -20.76 -6.12
N ARG A 331 5.90 -19.90 -7.16
CA ARG A 331 5.21 -20.09 -8.45
C ARG A 331 3.69 -20.12 -8.34
N THR A 332 3.13 -19.78 -7.19
CA THR A 332 1.67 -19.59 -7.07
C THR A 332 1.26 -18.35 -7.83
N THR A 333 0.20 -18.45 -8.62
CA THR A 333 -0.38 -17.31 -9.33
C THR A 333 -1.58 -16.76 -8.58
N VAL A 334 -1.59 -15.46 -8.34
CA VAL A 334 -2.65 -14.76 -7.62
C VAL A 334 -3.22 -13.67 -8.53
N PRO A 335 -4.53 -13.67 -8.80
CA PRO A 335 -5.14 -12.57 -9.53
C PRO A 335 -5.16 -11.29 -8.69
N GLY A 336 -5.08 -10.18 -9.37
CA GLY A 336 -5.11 -8.84 -8.76
C GLY A 336 -5.52 -7.79 -9.77
N LYS A 337 -5.57 -6.54 -9.30
CA LYS A 337 -5.97 -5.38 -10.10
C LYS A 337 -5.09 -4.18 -9.80
N VAL A 338 -4.87 -3.34 -10.80
CA VAL A 338 -4.24 -2.03 -10.61
C VAL A 338 -5.13 -1.19 -9.70
N ALA A 339 -4.68 -0.97 -8.47
CA ALA A 339 -5.40 -0.20 -7.46
C ALA A 339 -5.11 1.29 -7.55
N ALA A 340 -3.84 1.65 -7.79
CA ALA A 340 -3.41 3.03 -7.89
C ALA A 340 -2.19 3.15 -8.79
N ILE A 341 -2.09 4.28 -9.45
CA ILE A 341 -0.93 4.71 -10.22
C ILE A 341 -0.40 5.96 -9.52
N SER A 342 0.85 5.93 -9.05
CA SER A 342 1.46 7.09 -8.41
C SER A 342 1.68 8.20 -9.43
N THR A 343 1.32 9.42 -9.08
CA THR A 343 1.66 10.60 -9.89
C THR A 343 3.04 11.17 -9.54
N VAL A 344 3.67 10.63 -8.48
CA VAL A 344 4.99 11.07 -8.04
C VAL A 344 6.04 10.25 -8.79
N VAL A 345 6.81 10.96 -9.56
CA VAL A 345 7.96 10.41 -10.29
C VAL A 345 9.13 10.28 -9.33
N GLN A 346 9.60 9.07 -9.10
CA GLN A 346 10.84 8.85 -8.37
C GLN A 346 12.01 8.89 -9.36
N GLY A 347 12.72 10.02 -9.37
CA GLY A 347 14.06 10.09 -9.96
C GLY A 347 15.04 9.48 -8.97
N GLU A 348 15.78 8.44 -9.32
CA GLU A 348 16.97 8.06 -8.59
C GLU A 348 17.97 9.21 -8.75
N GLN A 349 18.20 9.97 -7.67
CA GLN A 349 19.36 10.85 -7.55
C GLN A 349 20.58 9.93 -7.37
N GLY A 350 21.07 9.41 -8.48
CA GLY A 350 22.42 8.84 -8.52
C GLY A 350 23.44 9.96 -8.48
N GLU A 351 24.43 9.83 -7.63
CA GLU A 351 25.57 10.72 -7.43
C GLU A 351 26.49 10.92 -8.68
N SER A 352 26.07 10.44 -9.83
CA SER A 352 26.76 10.61 -11.10
C SER A 352 25.75 11.00 -12.15
N GLY A 353 25.85 12.22 -12.67
CA GLY A 353 25.07 12.92 -13.69
C GLY A 353 24.50 12.15 -14.90
N GLY A 354 23.93 10.98 -14.69
CA GLY A 354 23.18 10.21 -15.66
C GLY A 354 21.71 10.63 -15.61
N THR A 355 21.09 10.78 -16.75
CA THR A 355 19.66 10.98 -16.93
C THR A 355 18.93 9.78 -16.32
N GLY A 356 18.58 9.85 -15.02
CA GLY A 356 17.83 8.82 -14.32
C GLY A 356 16.50 8.60 -15.01
N GLN A 357 16.21 7.34 -15.40
CA GLN A 357 14.93 6.98 -15.98
C GLN A 357 13.84 7.28 -14.96
N THR A 358 12.87 8.04 -15.41
CA THR A 358 11.70 8.40 -14.64
C THR A 358 10.79 7.20 -14.48
N LYS A 359 10.70 6.64 -13.27
CA LYS A 359 9.84 5.49 -12.94
C LYS A 359 8.63 5.96 -12.15
N THR A 360 7.49 5.40 -12.47
CA THR A 360 6.22 5.61 -11.76
C THR A 360 5.81 4.31 -11.06
N ASN A 361 5.43 4.38 -9.80
CA ASN A 361 5.01 3.20 -9.06
C ASN A 361 3.53 2.89 -9.32
N VAL A 362 3.26 1.67 -9.80
CA VAL A 362 1.93 1.10 -9.95
C VAL A 362 1.68 0.16 -8.78
N THR A 363 0.61 0.41 -8.02
CA THR A 363 0.20 -0.45 -6.91
C THR A 363 -0.87 -1.42 -7.39
N VAL A 364 -0.61 -2.71 -7.23
CA VAL A 364 -1.53 -3.80 -7.57
C VAL A 364 -2.09 -4.41 -6.28
N SER A 365 -3.40 -4.39 -6.12
CA SER A 365 -4.10 -5.10 -5.05
C SER A 365 -4.30 -6.56 -5.42
N LEU A 366 -4.10 -7.48 -4.48
CA LEU A 366 -4.38 -8.90 -4.64
C LEU A 366 -5.86 -9.18 -4.35
N ASP A 367 -6.53 -9.96 -5.18
CA ASP A 367 -7.93 -10.36 -4.96
C ASP A 367 -8.04 -11.32 -3.76
N ASP A 368 -7.05 -12.18 -3.55
CA ASP A 368 -6.93 -13.00 -2.34
C ASP A 368 -5.60 -12.70 -1.59
N PRO A 369 -5.63 -11.77 -0.61
CA PRO A 369 -4.44 -11.47 0.20
C PRO A 369 -3.97 -12.63 1.07
N ARG A 370 -4.81 -13.69 1.22
CA ARG A 370 -4.47 -14.83 2.08
C ARG A 370 -3.41 -15.73 1.48
N SER A 371 -3.35 -15.81 0.15
CA SER A 371 -2.33 -16.58 -0.59
C SER A 371 -0.90 -16.07 -0.33
N ALA A 372 -0.75 -14.79 0.02
CA ALA A 372 0.55 -14.19 0.32
C ALA A 372 0.85 -14.04 1.82
N ARG A 373 0.08 -14.67 2.73
CA ARG A 373 0.20 -14.43 4.19
C ARG A 373 1.58 -14.70 4.77
N GLN A 374 2.25 -15.74 4.28
CA GLN A 374 3.53 -16.18 4.83
C GLN A 374 4.73 -15.37 4.30
N ILE A 375 4.52 -14.53 3.29
CA ILE A 375 5.58 -13.77 2.62
C ILE A 375 5.46 -12.31 3.04
N ASP A 376 6.30 -11.82 3.92
CA ASP A 376 6.23 -10.42 4.38
C ASP A 376 6.63 -9.43 3.30
N SER A 377 7.72 -9.70 2.58
CA SER A 377 8.20 -8.94 1.43
C SER A 377 8.96 -9.88 0.51
N ALA A 378 8.70 -9.82 -0.79
CA ALA A 378 9.42 -10.61 -1.79
C ALA A 378 9.34 -10.00 -3.19
N PRO A 379 10.34 -10.20 -4.04
CA PRO A 379 10.23 -9.90 -5.45
C PRO A 379 9.20 -10.84 -6.10
N VAL A 380 8.37 -10.29 -6.96
CA VAL A 380 7.31 -11.00 -7.68
C VAL A 380 7.26 -10.55 -9.12
N GLN A 381 6.66 -11.38 -9.99
CA GLN A 381 6.39 -11.01 -11.36
C GLN A 381 4.91 -10.63 -11.51
N ALA A 382 4.66 -9.46 -12.07
CA ALA A 382 3.33 -8.95 -12.35
C ALA A 382 3.07 -8.99 -13.86
N GLN A 383 2.11 -9.78 -14.27
CA GLN A 383 1.69 -9.91 -15.68
C GLN A 383 0.45 -9.05 -15.89
N PHE A 384 0.63 -7.91 -16.51
CA PHE A 384 -0.47 -7.01 -16.87
C PHE A 384 -1.17 -7.56 -18.11
N GLN A 385 -2.47 -7.73 -18.03
CA GLN A 385 -3.28 -8.09 -19.19
C GLN A 385 -3.38 -6.87 -20.10
N GLY A 386 -2.82 -6.98 -21.30
CA GLY A 386 -2.94 -5.97 -22.34
C GLY A 386 -4.29 -6.01 -23.04
N GLU A 387 -4.34 -5.34 -24.19
CA GLU A 387 -5.50 -5.45 -25.06
C GLU A 387 -5.74 -6.92 -25.44
N SER A 388 -6.99 -7.32 -25.40
CA SER A 388 -7.39 -8.62 -25.93
C SER A 388 -8.37 -8.41 -27.09
N LYS A 389 -8.15 -9.12 -28.17
CA LYS A 389 -9.08 -9.20 -29.30
C LYS A 389 -9.57 -10.62 -29.42
N LYS A 390 -10.89 -10.75 -29.47
CA LYS A 390 -11.54 -12.05 -29.60
C LYS A 390 -11.85 -12.34 -31.06
N ASP A 391 -11.76 -13.63 -31.40
CA ASP A 391 -12.26 -14.12 -32.68
C ASP A 391 -11.56 -13.47 -33.90
N VAL A 392 -10.24 -13.25 -33.82
CA VAL A 392 -9.45 -12.65 -34.89
C VAL A 392 -8.71 -13.70 -35.70
N LEU A 393 -8.49 -13.44 -36.99
CA LEU A 393 -7.64 -14.28 -37.84
C LEU A 393 -6.18 -14.00 -37.49
N ALA A 394 -5.42 -15.05 -37.22
CA ALA A 394 -4.02 -14.95 -36.85
C ALA A 394 -3.13 -15.91 -37.62
N VAL A 395 -1.90 -15.45 -37.85
CA VAL A 395 -0.81 -16.26 -38.45
C VAL A 395 0.44 -16.05 -37.60
N PRO A 396 1.40 -16.99 -37.61
CA PRO A 396 2.72 -16.76 -37.04
C PRO A 396 3.41 -15.57 -37.73
N VAL A 397 4.17 -14.79 -36.95
CA VAL A 397 4.92 -13.62 -37.47
C VAL A 397 5.82 -13.99 -38.64
N GLY A 398 6.39 -15.22 -38.63
CA GLY A 398 7.23 -15.72 -39.71
C GLY A 398 6.50 -15.98 -41.07
N ALA A 399 5.15 -15.89 -41.09
CA ALA A 399 4.36 -16.01 -42.32
C ALA A 399 4.12 -14.65 -42.97
N LEU A 400 4.48 -13.53 -42.34
CA LEU A 400 4.37 -12.20 -42.91
C LEU A 400 5.56 -11.88 -43.83
N LEU A 401 5.25 -11.34 -44.98
CA LEU A 401 6.22 -10.83 -45.94
C LEU A 401 6.02 -9.34 -46.12
N ALA A 402 7.08 -8.55 -45.93
CA ALA A 402 7.06 -7.13 -46.24
C ALA A 402 7.01 -6.91 -47.77
N VAL A 403 6.14 -6.04 -48.24
CA VAL A 403 5.99 -5.73 -49.66
C VAL A 403 6.73 -4.43 -49.97
N ARG A 404 7.37 -4.36 -51.15
CA ARG A 404 8.19 -3.20 -51.57
C ARG A 404 7.41 -1.89 -51.62
N GLU A 405 6.13 -1.96 -51.86
CA GLU A 405 5.23 -0.83 -51.96
C GLU A 405 4.70 -0.35 -50.59
N GLY A 406 5.18 -0.96 -49.50
CA GLY A 406 4.74 -0.74 -48.12
C GLY A 406 3.60 -1.68 -47.75
N GLY A 407 3.56 -2.08 -46.46
CA GLY A 407 2.58 -3.03 -45.92
C GLY A 407 3.07 -4.48 -45.89
N TYR A 408 2.14 -5.38 -45.63
CA TYR A 408 2.43 -6.82 -45.44
C TYR A 408 1.56 -7.67 -46.33
N ALA A 409 2.06 -8.86 -46.68
CA ALA A 409 1.33 -9.89 -47.41
C ALA A 409 1.62 -11.25 -46.80
N VAL A 410 0.72 -12.21 -47.00
CA VAL A 410 0.96 -13.63 -46.73
C VAL A 410 1.09 -14.38 -48.10
N ARG A 411 2.00 -15.36 -48.17
CA ARG A 411 2.15 -16.19 -49.34
C ARG A 411 1.32 -17.46 -49.19
N LEU A 412 0.44 -17.71 -50.13
CA LEU A 412 -0.32 -18.97 -50.20
C LEU A 412 0.55 -20.12 -50.68
N SER A 413 0.14 -21.37 -50.37
CA SER A 413 0.79 -22.58 -50.80
C SER A 413 0.96 -22.72 -52.34
N GLY A 414 0.39 -21.84 -53.13
CA GLY A 414 0.57 -21.73 -54.57
C GLY A 414 1.48 -20.60 -55.02
N GLY A 415 2.22 -19.96 -54.11
CA GLY A 415 3.15 -18.86 -54.40
C GLY A 415 2.49 -17.49 -54.56
N ARG A 416 1.17 -17.42 -54.58
CA ARG A 416 0.41 -16.14 -54.72
C ARG A 416 0.50 -15.33 -53.43
N LEU A 417 0.82 -14.06 -53.57
CA LEU A 417 0.81 -13.10 -52.45
C LEU A 417 -0.60 -12.52 -52.26
N VAL A 418 -1.05 -12.47 -51.01
CA VAL A 418 -2.30 -11.83 -50.62
C VAL A 418 -1.96 -10.68 -49.68
N PRO A 419 -2.24 -9.43 -50.04
CA PRO A 419 -2.04 -8.29 -49.14
C PRO A 419 -2.90 -8.42 -47.89
N VAL A 420 -2.32 -8.08 -46.72
CA VAL A 420 -3.01 -8.13 -45.43
C VAL A 420 -2.71 -6.88 -44.63
N ASP A 421 -3.70 -6.42 -43.91
CA ASP A 421 -3.54 -5.43 -42.84
C ASP A 421 -3.19 -6.17 -41.58
N THR A 422 -2.17 -5.69 -40.86
CA THR A 422 -1.74 -6.28 -39.57
C THR A 422 -2.35 -5.52 -38.43
N GLY A 423 -2.85 -6.26 -37.44
CA GLY A 423 -3.36 -5.73 -36.19
C GLY A 423 -2.45 -6.03 -35.01
N MET A 424 -3.01 -6.69 -33.99
CA MET A 424 -2.30 -7.03 -32.75
C MET A 424 -1.20 -8.09 -33.01
N PHE A 425 -0.05 -7.86 -32.35
CA PHE A 425 1.05 -8.84 -32.26
C PHE A 425 1.08 -9.40 -30.82
N ALA A 426 0.89 -10.71 -30.68
CA ALA A 426 0.94 -11.36 -29.36
C ALA A 426 1.34 -12.84 -29.50
N GLN A 427 2.12 -13.33 -28.55
CA GLN A 427 2.51 -14.76 -28.46
C GLN A 427 3.11 -15.36 -29.75
N GLY A 428 3.85 -14.57 -30.53
CA GLY A 428 4.42 -15.01 -31.79
C GLY A 428 3.43 -15.08 -32.96
N LEU A 429 2.19 -14.70 -32.72
CA LEU A 429 1.14 -14.56 -33.72
C LEU A 429 0.92 -13.07 -34.04
N VAL A 430 0.38 -12.83 -35.24
CA VAL A 430 -0.08 -11.53 -35.68
C VAL A 430 -1.51 -11.64 -36.20
N GLU A 431 -2.34 -10.72 -35.75
CA GLU A 431 -3.68 -10.53 -36.32
C GLU A 431 -3.57 -10.04 -37.74
N ILE A 432 -4.28 -10.68 -38.63
CA ILE A 432 -4.36 -10.27 -40.03
C ILE A 432 -5.81 -10.06 -40.46
N SER A 433 -6.01 -9.07 -41.31
CA SER A 433 -7.27 -8.83 -41.98
C SER A 433 -7.03 -8.43 -43.44
N GLY A 434 -8.03 -8.59 -44.31
CA GLY A 434 -7.91 -8.21 -45.68
C GLY A 434 -8.85 -8.98 -46.60
N ARG A 435 -9.00 -8.48 -47.83
CA ARG A 435 -9.84 -9.14 -48.84
C ARG A 435 -9.19 -10.46 -49.29
N GLY A 436 -9.92 -11.55 -49.12
CA GLY A 436 -9.47 -12.85 -49.54
C GLY A 436 -8.66 -13.65 -48.51
N VAL A 437 -8.69 -13.20 -47.25
CA VAL A 437 -8.16 -13.94 -46.09
C VAL A 437 -9.33 -14.63 -45.39
N SER A 438 -9.20 -15.93 -45.14
CA SER A 438 -10.18 -16.69 -44.38
C SER A 438 -9.54 -17.75 -43.52
N GLU A 439 -10.25 -18.20 -42.51
CA GLU A 439 -9.84 -19.29 -41.63
C GLU A 439 -9.58 -20.56 -42.44
N GLY A 440 -8.57 -21.34 -42.05
CA GLY A 440 -8.15 -22.56 -42.73
C GLY A 440 -7.29 -22.37 -43.97
N MET A 441 -7.08 -21.12 -44.45
CA MET A 441 -6.23 -20.81 -45.57
C MET A 441 -4.78 -21.20 -45.26
N LYS A 442 -4.14 -21.97 -46.14
CA LYS A 442 -2.74 -22.40 -45.98
C LYS A 442 -1.77 -21.33 -46.50
N VAL A 443 -0.94 -20.84 -45.59
CA VAL A 443 0.10 -19.85 -45.83
C VAL A 443 1.48 -20.45 -45.59
N GLU A 444 2.46 -19.94 -46.29
CA GLU A 444 3.86 -20.35 -46.15
C GLU A 444 4.49 -19.55 -45.01
N THR A 445 5.29 -20.24 -44.18
CA THR A 445 6.07 -19.61 -43.10
C THR A 445 7.53 -20.06 -43.20
N THR A 446 8.44 -19.15 -42.90
CA THR A 446 9.84 -19.50 -42.66
C THR A 446 9.93 -20.20 -41.32
N ALA A 447 10.52 -21.38 -41.29
CA ALA A 447 10.68 -22.17 -40.06
C ALA A 447 11.68 -21.53 -39.10
#